data_f2f11d457d8f91425ae7d0c82ed70133
#
_entry.id   f2f11d457d8f91425ae7d0c82ed70133
#
_cell.length_a   1.000
_cell.length_b   1.000
_cell.length_c   1.000
_cell.angle_alpha   90.00
_cell.angle_beta   90.00
_cell.angle_gamma   90.00
#
_symmetry.space_group_name_H-M   'P 1'
#
loop_
_entity.id
_entity.type
_entity.pdbx_description
1 polymer ?
#
loop_
_entity_poly.entity_id
_entity_poly.type
_entity_poly.pdbx_seq_one_letter_code
_entity_poly.pdbx_strand_id
1 'polypeptide(L)'
;ITEWLDREGCVEKRDAGADLGGTMRLGGQTCTLAADSLARMVYGADTVVERHRHRYEVNNVYLNRLQQAGLKVSGKSEDGRLCEMVELPGHPWFIGCQFHPEFTSTPRSGHPLFTAFVRAALAHQESGKGTPVTPIRQAAS
;
A
#
# COMPACT_ATOMS: atom_id res chain seq x y z
N ILE A 1 1.66 19.02 3.86
CA ILE A 1 2.73 19.29 4.84
C ILE A 1 3.83 20.00 4.07
N THR A 2 4.08 21.26 4.39
CA THR A 2 5.04 22.12 3.69
C THR A 2 6.45 22.07 4.30
N GLU A 3 6.56 21.58 5.52
CA GLU A 3 7.81 21.47 6.26
C GLU A 3 7.86 20.14 7.01
N TRP A 4 9.02 19.51 7.02
CA TRP A 4 9.29 18.27 7.74
C TRP A 4 10.53 18.45 8.60
N LEU A 5 10.48 17.99 9.84
CA LEU A 5 11.64 17.90 10.72
C LEU A 5 12.28 16.53 10.54
N ASP A 6 13.55 16.47 10.16
CA ASP A 6 14.31 15.23 10.21
C ASP A 6 14.70 14.86 11.66
N ARG A 7 15.35 13.71 11.85
CA ARG A 7 15.77 13.24 13.19
C ARG A 7 16.84 14.13 13.82
N GLU A 8 17.47 15.01 13.04
CA GLU A 8 18.51 15.94 13.48
C GLU A 8 17.94 17.34 13.72
N GLY A 9 16.63 17.52 13.55
CA GLY A 9 15.93 18.79 13.79
C GLY A 9 16.08 19.80 12.64
N CYS A 10 16.58 19.39 11.48
CA CYS A 10 16.67 20.24 10.31
C CYS A 10 15.30 20.32 9.60
N VAL A 11 14.90 21.53 9.24
CA VAL A 11 13.67 21.78 8.49
C VAL A 11 13.96 21.62 7.00
N GLU A 12 13.46 20.51 6.40
CA GLU A 12 13.44 20.39 4.95
C GLU A 12 12.22 21.16 4.40
N LYS A 13 12.48 22.25 3.68
CA LYS A 13 11.44 23.00 2.96
C LYS A 13 11.14 22.32 1.62
N ARG A 14 9.87 22.18 1.28
CA ARG A 14 9.46 21.80 -0.08
C ARG A 14 9.84 22.93 -1.03
N ASP A 15 10.53 22.59 -2.11
CA ASP A 15 10.74 23.51 -3.22
C ASP A 15 9.41 23.93 -3.84
N ALA A 16 9.34 25.20 -4.25
CA ALA A 16 8.15 25.79 -4.90
C ALA A 16 7.73 25.10 -6.22
N GLY A 17 8.56 24.19 -6.76
CA GLY A 17 8.28 23.37 -7.93
C GLY A 17 7.83 21.95 -7.61
N ALA A 18 7.75 21.55 -6.33
CA ALA A 18 7.21 20.25 -5.97
C ALA A 18 5.70 20.24 -6.26
N ASP A 19 5.22 19.23 -6.99
CA ASP A 19 3.80 19.02 -7.24
C ASP A 19 3.09 18.81 -5.89
N LEU A 20 2.39 19.84 -5.44
CA LEU A 20 1.74 19.90 -4.12
C LEU A 20 0.48 19.05 -4.05
N GLY A 21 0.19 18.20 -5.06
CA GLY A 21 -0.97 17.34 -5.07
C GLY A 21 -2.30 18.14 -5.02
N GLY A 22 -2.39 19.23 -5.78
CA GLY A 22 -3.52 20.15 -5.75
C GLY A 22 -4.83 19.57 -6.30
N THR A 23 -4.77 18.48 -7.07
CA THR A 23 -5.92 17.83 -7.70
C THR A 23 -6.22 16.50 -7.02
N MET A 24 -7.50 16.26 -6.74
CA MET A 24 -7.95 14.97 -6.24
C MET A 24 -7.87 13.92 -7.36
N ARG A 25 -7.17 12.81 -7.10
CA ARG A 25 -7.23 11.65 -8.00
C ARG A 25 -8.50 10.87 -7.73
N LEU A 26 -9.31 10.72 -8.77
CA LEU A 26 -10.62 10.06 -8.71
C LEU A 26 -10.75 9.03 -9.82
N GLY A 27 -11.47 7.93 -9.52
CA GLY A 27 -11.82 6.91 -10.50
C GLY A 27 -10.75 5.87 -10.73
N GLY A 28 -10.92 5.07 -11.78
CA GLY A 28 -10.00 4.00 -12.16
C GLY A 28 -8.70 4.58 -12.72
N GLN A 29 -7.57 4.10 -12.19
CA GLN A 29 -6.23 4.46 -12.65
C GLN A 29 -5.42 3.18 -12.85
N THR A 30 -4.61 3.15 -13.91
CA THR A 30 -3.71 2.03 -14.18
C THR A 30 -2.53 2.06 -13.21
N CYS A 31 -2.26 0.92 -12.59
CA CYS A 31 -1.07 0.68 -11.78
C CYS A 31 -0.24 -0.43 -12.44
N THR A 32 1.02 -0.16 -12.72
CA THR A 32 2.01 -1.13 -13.21
C THR A 32 2.72 -1.78 -12.03
N LEU A 33 2.69 -3.12 -11.98
CA LEU A 33 3.24 -3.90 -10.87
C LEU A 33 4.67 -4.35 -11.16
N ALA A 34 5.53 -4.29 -10.15
CA ALA A 34 6.91 -4.75 -10.26
C ALA A 34 6.94 -6.29 -10.45
N ALA A 35 7.75 -6.77 -11.39
CA ALA A 35 7.78 -8.18 -11.81
C ALA A 35 8.03 -9.18 -10.67
N ASP A 36 8.84 -8.81 -9.71
CA ASP A 36 9.26 -9.62 -8.56
C ASP A 36 8.48 -9.29 -7.26
N SER A 37 7.31 -8.62 -7.37
CA SER A 37 6.54 -8.17 -6.22
C SER A 37 5.50 -9.19 -5.75
N LEU A 38 5.21 -9.14 -4.44
CA LEU A 38 4.08 -9.86 -3.85
C LEU A 38 2.76 -9.38 -4.47
N ALA A 39 2.64 -8.08 -4.73
CA ALA A 39 1.48 -7.51 -5.40
C ALA A 39 1.20 -8.18 -6.74
N ARG A 40 2.22 -8.30 -7.62
CA ARG A 40 2.07 -8.98 -8.91
C ARG A 40 1.67 -10.44 -8.78
N MET A 41 2.25 -11.15 -7.82
CA MET A 41 1.89 -12.54 -7.53
C MET A 41 0.43 -12.67 -7.11
N VAL A 42 -0.06 -11.75 -6.28
CA VAL A 42 -1.45 -11.76 -5.78
C VAL A 42 -2.46 -11.43 -6.87
N TYR A 43 -2.16 -10.46 -7.72
CA TYR A 43 -3.05 -10.08 -8.83
C TYR A 43 -2.96 -11.04 -10.03
N GLY A 44 -1.82 -11.68 -10.22
CA GLY A 44 -1.57 -12.52 -11.40
C GLY A 44 -1.48 -11.74 -12.71
N ALA A 45 -1.14 -10.45 -12.66
CA ALA A 45 -1.10 -9.54 -13.80
C ALA A 45 0.05 -8.55 -13.68
N ASP A 46 0.47 -7.96 -14.80
CA ASP A 46 1.52 -6.94 -14.85
C ASP A 46 0.98 -5.54 -14.57
N THR A 47 -0.30 -5.33 -14.89
CA THR A 47 -1.01 -4.07 -14.69
C THR A 47 -2.39 -4.33 -14.13
N VAL A 48 -2.89 -3.42 -13.31
CA VAL A 48 -4.23 -3.46 -12.73
C VAL A 48 -4.86 -2.08 -12.82
N VAL A 49 -6.18 -2.04 -12.86
CA VAL A 49 -6.93 -0.78 -12.80
C VAL A 49 -7.65 -0.73 -11.47
N GLU A 50 -7.25 0.23 -10.64
CA GLU A 50 -7.79 0.39 -9.28
C GLU A 50 -8.41 1.78 -9.08
N ARG A 51 -9.37 1.87 -8.17
CA ARG A 51 -10.11 3.11 -7.94
C ARG A 51 -9.45 3.96 -6.88
N HIS A 52 -9.19 5.21 -7.24
CA HIS A 52 -8.58 6.22 -6.38
C HIS A 52 -9.61 7.23 -5.87
N ARG A 53 -9.38 7.72 -4.66
CA ARG A 53 -10.11 8.83 -4.05
C ARG A 53 -9.22 9.51 -3.01
N HIS A 54 -8.11 10.09 -3.47
CA HIS A 54 -7.17 10.74 -2.57
C HIS A 54 -6.61 12.02 -3.19
N ARG A 55 -6.13 12.90 -2.34
CA ARG A 55 -5.53 14.18 -2.72
C ARG A 55 -4.01 14.18 -2.51
N TYR A 56 -3.54 13.37 -1.56
CA TYR A 56 -2.13 13.33 -1.20
C TYR A 56 -1.45 12.15 -1.86
N GLU A 57 -0.21 12.36 -2.28
CA GLU A 57 0.64 11.34 -2.90
C GLU A 57 1.88 11.11 -2.04
N VAL A 58 2.49 9.96 -2.21
CA VAL A 58 3.81 9.70 -1.62
C VAL A 58 4.80 10.69 -2.20
N ASN A 59 5.52 11.42 -1.34
CA ASN A 59 6.55 12.32 -1.82
C ASN A 59 7.77 11.53 -2.30
N ASN A 60 8.05 11.62 -3.60
CA ASN A 60 9.12 10.88 -4.27
C ASN A 60 10.52 11.16 -3.70
N VAL A 61 10.74 12.32 -3.07
CA VAL A 61 12.01 12.66 -2.41
C VAL A 61 12.36 11.62 -1.33
N TYR A 62 11.37 11.05 -0.66
CA TYR A 62 11.60 10.06 0.40
C TYR A 62 11.70 8.62 -0.10
N LEU A 63 11.34 8.33 -1.34
CA LEU A 63 11.28 6.94 -1.84
C LEU A 63 12.64 6.24 -1.75
N ASN A 64 13.73 6.91 -2.12
CA ASN A 64 15.07 6.32 -2.02
C ASN A 64 15.43 5.94 -0.58
N ARG A 65 15.14 6.80 0.41
CA ARG A 65 15.39 6.51 1.83
C ARG A 65 14.53 5.35 2.33
N LEU A 66 13.26 5.30 1.93
CA LEU A 66 12.34 4.23 2.29
C LEU A 66 12.81 2.89 1.69
N GLN A 67 13.26 2.89 0.44
CA GLN A 67 13.79 1.70 -0.21
C GLN A 67 15.10 1.21 0.44
N GLN A 68 16.00 2.12 0.79
CA GLN A 68 17.21 1.79 1.54
C GLN A 68 16.91 1.22 2.93
N ALA A 69 15.79 1.61 3.53
CA ALA A 69 15.30 1.06 4.79
C ALA A 69 14.53 -0.27 4.63
N GLY A 70 14.47 -0.83 3.41
CA GLY A 70 13.89 -2.13 3.13
C GLY A 70 12.46 -2.11 2.59
N LEU A 71 11.83 -0.93 2.42
CA LEU A 71 10.54 -0.84 1.75
C LEU A 71 10.71 -1.05 0.25
N LYS A 72 9.83 -1.85 -0.36
CA LYS A 72 9.83 -2.07 -1.81
C LYS A 72 8.64 -1.34 -2.45
N VAL A 73 8.90 -0.54 -3.49
CA VAL A 73 7.84 0.00 -4.35
C VAL A 73 7.40 -1.11 -5.28
N SER A 74 6.19 -1.62 -5.08
CA SER A 74 5.64 -2.76 -5.80
C SER A 74 4.63 -2.37 -6.88
N GLY A 75 4.16 -1.12 -6.88
CA GLY A 75 3.29 -0.58 -7.92
C GLY A 75 3.55 0.89 -8.18
N LYS A 76 3.44 1.29 -9.44
CA LYS A 76 3.59 2.67 -9.90
C LYS A 76 2.46 3.04 -10.84
N SER A 77 2.18 4.35 -10.96
CA SER A 77 1.32 4.89 -12.01
C SER A 77 1.80 4.47 -13.40
N GLU A 78 0.93 4.52 -14.40
CA GLU A 78 1.24 4.11 -15.77
C GLU A 78 2.46 4.85 -16.35
N ASP A 79 2.63 6.12 -16.02
CA ASP A 79 3.77 6.94 -16.38
C ASP A 79 5.03 6.69 -15.51
N GLY A 80 4.94 5.81 -14.50
CA GLY A 80 6.01 5.43 -13.59
C GLY A 80 6.40 6.50 -12.55
N ARG A 81 5.70 7.64 -12.50
CA ARG A 81 6.06 8.80 -11.69
C ARG A 81 5.57 8.74 -10.25
N LEU A 82 4.40 8.12 -10.00
CA LEU A 82 3.77 8.05 -8.70
C LEU A 82 3.91 6.67 -8.09
N CYS A 83 4.13 6.62 -6.77
CA CYS A 83 4.15 5.40 -6.00
C CYS A 83 2.71 5.01 -5.64
N GLU A 84 2.22 3.89 -6.18
CA GLU A 84 0.86 3.41 -5.97
C GLU A 84 0.78 2.29 -4.94
N MET A 85 1.81 1.46 -4.87
CA MET A 85 1.89 0.35 -3.94
C MET A 85 3.29 0.19 -3.37
N VAL A 86 3.32 -0.26 -2.12
CA VAL A 86 4.54 -0.61 -1.40
C VAL A 86 4.37 -1.95 -0.68
N GLU A 87 5.47 -2.66 -0.49
CA GLU A 87 5.52 -3.89 0.30
C GLU A 87 6.78 -3.95 1.16
N LEU A 88 6.73 -4.72 2.24
CA LEU A 88 7.87 -4.97 3.09
C LEU A 88 8.31 -6.43 2.93
N PRO A 89 9.40 -6.69 2.17
CA PRO A 89 9.94 -8.03 2.00
C PRO A 89 10.32 -8.67 3.34
N GLY A 90 10.06 -9.96 3.49
CA GLY A 90 10.33 -10.69 4.73
C GLY A 90 9.27 -10.57 5.81
N HIS A 91 8.31 -9.67 5.68
CA HIS A 91 7.12 -9.64 6.53
C HIS A 91 6.09 -10.68 6.06
N PRO A 92 5.37 -11.40 6.95
CA PRO A 92 4.36 -12.40 6.55
C PRO A 92 3.31 -11.86 5.58
N TRP A 93 2.88 -10.62 5.79
CA TRP A 93 2.03 -9.86 4.89
C TRP A 93 2.13 -8.37 5.19
N PHE A 94 2.68 -7.61 4.25
CA PHE A 94 2.63 -6.15 4.30
C PHE A 94 2.52 -5.61 2.87
N ILE A 95 1.35 -5.09 2.54
CA ILE A 95 1.10 -4.32 1.32
C ILE A 95 0.37 -3.04 1.71
N GLY A 96 0.89 -1.90 1.27
CA GLY A 96 0.22 -0.60 1.32
C GLY A 96 -0.14 -0.16 -0.09
N CYS A 97 -1.32 0.46 -0.26
CA CYS A 97 -1.75 0.98 -1.55
C CYS A 97 -2.37 2.37 -1.39
N GLN A 98 -2.25 3.20 -2.44
CA GLN A 98 -2.87 4.53 -2.52
C GLN A 98 -4.34 4.48 -2.92
N PHE A 99 -4.70 3.48 -3.69
CA PHE A 99 -6.08 3.25 -4.13
C PHE A 99 -6.93 2.56 -3.05
N HIS A 100 -8.21 2.42 -3.33
CA HIS A 100 -9.23 1.90 -2.43
C HIS A 100 -9.78 0.55 -2.93
N PRO A 101 -9.14 -0.59 -2.54
CA PRO A 101 -9.57 -1.91 -2.99
C PRO A 101 -11.00 -2.29 -2.57
N GLU A 102 -11.54 -1.64 -1.52
CA GLU A 102 -12.92 -1.86 -1.09
C GLU A 102 -13.95 -1.44 -2.14
N PHE A 103 -13.62 -0.52 -3.04
CA PHE A 103 -14.55 -0.07 -4.09
C PHE A 103 -14.81 -1.12 -5.18
N THR A 104 -13.93 -2.11 -5.30
CA THR A 104 -14.03 -3.20 -6.28
C THR A 104 -14.24 -4.56 -5.61
N SER A 105 -14.35 -4.61 -4.27
CA SER A 105 -14.62 -5.81 -3.51
C SER A 105 -16.11 -6.02 -3.28
N THR A 106 -16.58 -7.23 -3.50
CA THR A 106 -17.97 -7.62 -3.22
C THR A 106 -18.04 -8.91 -2.39
N PRO A 107 -19.16 -9.22 -1.70
CA PRO A 107 -19.31 -10.47 -0.97
C PRO A 107 -19.16 -11.74 -1.83
N ARG A 108 -19.46 -11.64 -3.12
CA ARG A 108 -19.35 -12.76 -4.08
C ARG A 108 -18.01 -12.83 -4.81
N SER A 109 -17.31 -11.71 -4.87
CA SER A 109 -16.01 -11.58 -5.53
C SER A 109 -15.12 -10.68 -4.67
N GLY A 110 -14.43 -11.31 -3.73
CA GLY A 110 -13.51 -10.60 -2.84
C GLY A 110 -12.31 -10.07 -3.62
N HIS A 111 -11.88 -8.87 -3.27
CA HIS A 111 -10.69 -8.28 -3.87
C HIS A 111 -9.44 -9.14 -3.62
N PRO A 112 -8.53 -9.32 -4.60
CA PRO A 112 -7.35 -10.19 -4.48
C PRO A 112 -6.49 -9.87 -3.25
N LEU A 113 -6.26 -8.59 -2.94
CA LEU A 113 -5.48 -8.17 -1.77
C LEU A 113 -6.13 -8.62 -0.45
N PHE A 114 -7.45 -8.50 -0.30
CA PHE A 114 -8.14 -8.93 0.92
C PHE A 114 -8.11 -10.45 1.06
N THR A 115 -8.34 -11.17 -0.03
CA THR A 115 -8.28 -12.64 -0.03
C THR A 115 -6.91 -13.14 0.35
N ALA A 116 -5.86 -12.55 -0.21
CA ALA A 116 -4.48 -12.93 0.08
C ALA A 116 -4.06 -12.54 1.50
N PHE A 117 -4.52 -11.39 2.02
CA PHE A 117 -4.32 -10.99 3.41
C PHE A 117 -4.87 -12.04 4.39
N VAL A 118 -6.13 -12.45 4.19
CA VAL A 118 -6.76 -13.46 5.06
C VAL A 118 -6.02 -14.79 5.00
N ARG A 119 -5.60 -15.22 3.80
CA ARG A 119 -4.77 -16.44 3.64
C ARG A 119 -3.44 -16.34 4.38
N ALA A 120 -2.75 -15.21 4.27
CA ALA A 120 -1.49 -15.00 4.96
C ALA A 120 -1.66 -14.99 6.49
N ALA A 121 -2.75 -14.38 6.99
CA ALA A 121 -3.09 -14.37 8.42
C ALA A 121 -3.35 -15.78 8.96
N LEU A 122 -4.11 -16.60 8.22
CA LEU A 122 -4.36 -18.00 8.59
C LEU A 122 -3.08 -18.82 8.61
N ALA A 123 -2.27 -18.73 7.56
CA ALA A 123 -0.98 -19.43 7.48
C ALA A 123 -0.03 -19.01 8.62
N HIS A 124 -0.03 -17.73 8.99
CA HIS A 124 0.76 -17.22 10.11
C HIS A 124 0.27 -17.80 11.44
N GLN A 125 -1.04 -17.87 11.66
CA GLN A 125 -1.63 -18.50 12.83
C GLN A 125 -1.28 -19.99 12.92
N GLU A 126 -1.43 -20.72 11.82
CA GLU A 126 -1.12 -22.18 11.75
C GLU A 126 0.36 -22.48 11.99
N SER A 127 1.25 -21.56 11.60
CA SER A 127 2.69 -21.70 11.86
C SER A 127 3.09 -21.56 13.35
N GLY A 128 2.12 -21.30 14.24
CA GLY A 128 2.35 -21.08 15.68
C GLY A 128 3.06 -19.76 16.01
N LYS A 129 3.25 -18.89 15.04
CA LYS A 129 3.88 -17.57 15.21
C LYS A 129 2.88 -16.46 15.53
N GLY A 130 1.58 -16.74 15.41
CA GLY A 130 0.51 -15.81 15.76
C GLY A 130 0.11 -15.93 17.23
N THR A 131 -0.18 -14.81 17.89
CA THR A 131 -0.82 -14.82 19.21
C THR A 131 -2.24 -15.35 19.05
N PRO A 132 -2.71 -16.30 19.87
CA PRO A 132 -4.10 -16.76 19.81
C PRO A 132 -5.07 -15.58 19.99
N VAL A 133 -5.96 -15.38 19.06
CA VAL A 133 -7.02 -14.39 19.20
C VAL A 133 -8.02 -14.92 20.23
N THR A 134 -8.09 -14.27 21.40
CA THR A 134 -9.14 -14.59 22.38
C THR A 134 -10.49 -14.20 21.77
N PRO A 135 -11.47 -15.12 21.69
CA PRO A 135 -12.79 -14.78 21.19
C PRO A 135 -13.40 -13.64 22.00
N ILE A 136 -13.91 -12.62 21.34
CA ILE A 136 -14.69 -11.57 22.00
C ILE A 136 -15.92 -12.27 22.58
N ARG A 137 -16.00 -12.38 23.91
CA ARG A 137 -17.22 -12.86 24.57
C ARG A 137 -18.35 -11.90 24.19
N GLN A 138 -19.37 -12.40 23.51
CA GLN A 138 -20.61 -11.68 23.36
C GLN A 138 -21.12 -11.38 24.78
N ALA A 139 -21.30 -10.09 25.08
CA ALA A 139 -21.97 -9.70 26.31
C ALA A 139 -23.39 -10.33 26.24
N ALA A 140 -23.68 -11.19 27.20
CA ALA A 140 -25.04 -11.72 27.36
C ALA A 140 -25.96 -10.54 27.66
N SER A 141 -27.01 -10.42 26.84
CA SER A 141 -28.10 -9.45 27.00
C SER A 141 -28.90 -9.74 28.27
#